data_dfc2798cc5f3a811f6ed509964d17984
#
_entry.id   dfc2798cc5f3a811f6ed509964d17984
#
_cell.length_a   1.000
_cell.length_b   1.000
_cell.length_c   1.000
_cell.angle_alpha   90.00
_cell.angle_beta   90.00
_cell.angle_gamma   90.00
#
_symmetry.space_group_name_H-M   'P 1'
#
loop_
_entity.id
_entity.type
_entity.pdbx_description
1 polymer ?
#
loop_
_entity_poly.entity_id
_entity_poly.type
_entity_poly.pdbx_seq_one_letter_code
_entity_poly.pdbx_strand_id
1 'polypeptide(L)'
;MKSHHLTMLAVIAIVSVAFAAGTFGVADAEEKTVPAVSDITLKAGTWKDVESLVKANKGKVVIVDVWSTSCLPCMTEFPNLVKIHNAHKEQIVCISFNVDYVGIKNKGADYYRPRVEEFLKKENASFTNILCTTESDKVFEALELSSIPAVYVYDAEGKLAQRFDDSMLDDGEEEAFTYEKDINPFLKSLLQSVK
;
A
#
# COMPACT_ATOMS: atom_id res chain seq x y z
N MET A 1 3.48 -27.64 101.07
CA MET A 1 2.62 -26.55 101.60
C MET A 1 3.11 -25.22 101.00
N LYS A 2 2.16 -24.49 100.52
CA LYS A 2 2.24 -23.06 100.02
C LYS A 2 2.80 -22.89 98.60
N SER A 3 1.86 -22.80 97.67
CA SER A 3 1.82 -22.25 96.36
C SER A 3 2.25 -20.79 96.32
N HIS A 4 3.03 -20.36 95.40
CA HIS A 4 3.08 -18.99 94.92
C HIS A 4 2.97 -19.00 93.40
N HIS A 5 1.80 -18.59 92.96
CA HIS A 5 1.53 -18.28 91.55
C HIS A 5 2.28 -16.96 91.22
N LEU A 6 3.10 -17.02 90.19
CA LEU A 6 3.68 -15.79 89.64
C LEU A 6 3.06 -15.65 88.19
N THR A 7 2.15 -14.72 88.18
CA THR A 7 1.48 -14.29 86.94
C THR A 7 2.43 -13.45 86.07
N MET A 8 2.85 -13.97 85.00
CA MET A 8 3.67 -13.25 83.99
C MET A 8 2.75 -12.66 82.95
N LEU A 9 2.56 -11.33 83.01
CA LEU A 9 1.86 -10.56 82.02
C LEU A 9 2.74 -10.44 80.75
N ALA A 10 2.34 -11.15 79.64
CA ALA A 10 2.97 -10.97 78.35
C ALA A 10 2.35 -9.79 77.65
N VAL A 11 3.14 -8.72 77.52
CA VAL A 11 2.78 -7.55 76.68
C VAL A 11 3.01 -7.96 75.20
N ILE A 12 1.92 -8.15 74.45
CA ILE A 12 1.99 -8.37 73.02
C ILE A 12 2.07 -6.99 72.37
N ALA A 13 3.23 -6.62 71.89
CA ALA A 13 3.41 -5.47 70.99
C ALA A 13 2.90 -5.80 69.61
N ILE A 14 1.77 -5.25 69.22
CA ILE A 14 1.23 -5.35 67.86
C ILE A 14 2.05 -4.39 66.98
N VAL A 15 2.96 -4.95 66.18
CA VAL A 15 3.65 -4.19 65.14
C VAL A 15 2.70 -4.16 63.92
N SER A 16 2.08 -2.99 63.75
CA SER A 16 1.28 -2.71 62.55
C SER A 16 2.22 -2.46 61.35
N VAL A 17 2.42 -3.44 60.50
CA VAL A 17 3.09 -3.27 59.22
C VAL A 17 2.08 -2.61 58.26
N ALA A 18 2.27 -1.32 58.00
CA ALA A 18 1.53 -0.62 56.94
C ALA A 18 2.00 -1.14 55.59
N PHE A 19 1.14 -1.97 54.94
CA PHE A 19 1.35 -2.40 53.57
C PHE A 19 0.98 -1.24 52.66
N ALA A 20 1.99 -0.52 52.18
CA ALA A 20 1.81 0.50 51.16
C ALA A 20 1.46 -0.24 49.86
N ALA A 21 0.19 -0.18 49.47
CA ALA A 21 -0.27 -0.64 48.15
C ALA A 21 0.34 0.29 47.07
N GLY A 22 1.51 -0.09 46.57
CA GLY A 22 2.06 0.50 45.36
C GLY A 22 1.14 0.14 44.20
N THR A 23 0.40 1.11 43.71
CA THR A 23 -0.30 0.99 42.43
C THR A 23 0.77 0.89 41.33
N PHE A 24 1.05 -0.34 40.88
CA PHE A 24 1.72 -0.54 39.61
C PHE A 24 0.81 0.03 38.55
N GLY A 25 1.16 1.21 38.03
CA GLY A 25 0.58 1.75 36.80
C GLY A 25 0.90 0.77 35.71
N VAL A 26 -0.13 0.02 35.27
CA VAL A 26 -0.09 -0.71 34.00
C VAL A 26 0.03 0.39 32.95
N ALA A 27 1.22 0.54 32.36
CA ALA A 27 1.37 1.35 31.17
C ALA A 27 0.42 0.75 30.13
N ASP A 28 -0.64 1.51 29.81
CA ASP A 28 -1.46 1.21 28.65
C ASP A 28 -0.52 1.13 27.45
N ALA A 29 -0.23 -0.10 27.01
CA ALA A 29 0.33 -0.31 25.71
C ALA A 29 -0.72 0.23 24.74
N GLU A 30 -0.44 1.36 24.10
CA GLU A 30 -1.22 1.85 22.98
C GLU A 30 -1.33 0.69 21.99
N GLU A 31 -2.48 0.03 22.01
CA GLU A 31 -2.90 -0.91 20.98
C GLU A 31 -2.92 -0.10 19.68
N LYS A 32 -1.85 -0.25 18.91
CA LYS A 32 -1.71 0.32 17.60
C LYS A 32 -2.86 -0.26 16.78
N THR A 33 -3.98 0.46 16.75
CA THR A 33 -5.15 0.07 15.95
C THR A 33 -4.67 -0.09 14.52
N VAL A 34 -4.53 -1.35 14.11
CA VAL A 34 -4.35 -1.71 12.70
C VAL A 34 -5.58 -1.13 12.00
N PRO A 35 -5.41 -0.18 11.05
CA PRO A 35 -6.55 0.37 10.35
C PRO A 35 -7.32 -0.79 9.76
N ALA A 36 -8.65 -0.78 9.92
CA ALA A 36 -9.54 -1.79 9.36
C ALA A 36 -9.15 -1.98 7.90
N VAL A 37 -8.91 -3.24 7.51
CA VAL A 37 -8.59 -3.60 6.13
C VAL A 37 -9.70 -3.01 5.27
N SER A 38 -9.41 -1.88 4.61
CA SER A 38 -10.34 -1.26 3.67
C SER A 38 -10.68 -2.33 2.63
N ASP A 39 -11.95 -2.46 2.26
CA ASP A 39 -12.38 -3.43 1.26
C ASP A 39 -11.62 -3.17 -0.05
N ILE A 40 -10.57 -3.97 -0.26
CA ILE A 40 -9.78 -3.93 -1.49
C ILE A 40 -10.64 -4.47 -2.60
N THR A 41 -10.92 -3.66 -3.60
CA THR A 41 -11.68 -4.09 -4.78
C THR A 41 -10.73 -4.34 -5.93
N LEU A 42 -10.81 -5.52 -6.54
CA LEU A 42 -10.11 -5.88 -7.78
C LEU A 42 -11.14 -6.16 -8.87
N LYS A 43 -11.24 -5.27 -9.85
CA LYS A 43 -12.17 -5.38 -10.98
C LYS A 43 -11.47 -6.02 -12.18
N ALA A 44 -12.15 -6.91 -12.89
CA ALA A 44 -11.68 -7.35 -14.20
C ALA A 44 -11.90 -6.21 -15.22
N GLY A 45 -10.94 -5.98 -16.10
CA GLY A 45 -11.02 -4.91 -17.09
C GLY A 45 -9.91 -4.96 -18.14
N THR A 46 -9.90 -3.95 -18.99
CA THR A 46 -8.97 -3.77 -20.09
C THR A 46 -8.32 -2.37 -20.00
N TRP A 47 -7.37 -2.07 -20.85
CA TRP A 47 -6.81 -0.71 -20.92
C TRP A 47 -7.84 0.36 -21.29
N LYS A 48 -8.89 0.01 -22.05
CA LYS A 48 -10.00 0.94 -22.33
C LYS A 48 -10.75 1.36 -21.08
N ASP A 49 -10.82 0.49 -20.07
CA ASP A 49 -11.42 0.84 -18.77
C ASP A 49 -10.52 1.82 -18.02
N VAL A 50 -9.19 1.68 -18.11
CA VAL A 50 -8.21 2.65 -17.59
C VAL A 50 -8.42 4.01 -18.26
N GLU A 51 -8.46 4.06 -19.60
CA GLU A 51 -8.70 5.31 -20.35
C GLU A 51 -10.02 5.98 -19.95
N SER A 52 -11.07 5.17 -19.71
CA SER A 52 -12.36 5.67 -19.27
C SER A 52 -12.29 6.28 -17.88
N LEU A 53 -11.53 5.66 -16.96
CA LEU A 53 -11.28 6.17 -15.63
C LEU A 53 -10.46 7.46 -15.65
N VAL A 54 -9.44 7.55 -16.50
CA VAL A 54 -8.69 8.81 -16.71
C VAL A 54 -9.63 9.92 -17.12
N LYS A 55 -10.48 9.67 -18.14
CA LYS A 55 -11.47 10.66 -18.62
C LYS A 55 -12.49 11.07 -17.57
N ALA A 56 -12.90 10.14 -16.71
CA ALA A 56 -13.87 10.39 -15.64
C ALA A 56 -13.29 11.18 -14.46
N ASN A 57 -11.97 11.23 -14.33
CA ASN A 57 -11.29 11.91 -13.22
C ASN A 57 -10.63 13.24 -13.63
N LYS A 58 -11.14 13.92 -14.68
CA LYS A 58 -10.69 15.26 -15.03
C LYS A 58 -10.78 16.20 -13.83
N GLY A 59 -9.81 17.08 -13.71
CA GLY A 59 -9.60 17.95 -12.56
C GLY A 59 -8.62 17.38 -11.54
N LYS A 60 -8.20 16.10 -11.70
CA LYS A 60 -7.17 15.45 -10.86
C LYS A 60 -6.07 14.86 -11.73
N VAL A 61 -4.88 14.80 -11.19
CA VAL A 61 -3.79 14.00 -11.76
C VAL A 61 -4.15 12.53 -11.61
N VAL A 62 -3.93 11.72 -12.65
CA VAL A 62 -4.17 10.27 -12.59
C VAL A 62 -2.84 9.53 -12.78
N ILE A 63 -2.54 8.61 -11.88
CA ILE A 63 -1.38 7.73 -11.97
C ILE A 63 -1.89 6.31 -12.24
N VAL A 64 -1.33 5.67 -13.26
CA VAL A 64 -1.61 4.27 -13.60
C VAL A 64 -0.32 3.48 -13.51
N ASP A 65 -0.26 2.52 -12.60
CA ASP A 65 0.87 1.61 -12.43
C ASP A 65 0.56 0.27 -13.10
N VAL A 66 1.35 -0.09 -14.11
CA VAL A 66 1.26 -1.36 -14.83
C VAL A 66 2.25 -2.35 -14.22
N TRP A 67 1.73 -3.41 -13.63
CA TRP A 67 2.51 -4.31 -12.79
C TRP A 67 2.07 -5.77 -12.87
N SER A 68 2.90 -6.67 -12.34
CA SER A 68 2.59 -8.10 -12.20
C SER A 68 3.11 -8.66 -10.88
N THR A 69 2.45 -9.67 -10.33
CA THR A 69 2.95 -10.40 -9.15
C THR A 69 4.21 -11.22 -9.41
N SER A 70 4.61 -11.38 -10.67
CA SER A 70 5.87 -12.02 -11.07
C SER A 70 7.01 -11.02 -11.32
N CYS A 71 6.72 -9.72 -11.24
CA CYS A 71 7.69 -8.64 -11.44
C CYS A 71 8.18 -8.14 -10.07
N LEU A 72 9.38 -8.55 -9.67
CA LEU A 72 9.95 -8.17 -8.36
C LEU A 72 10.13 -6.65 -8.20
N PRO A 73 10.71 -5.91 -9.17
CA PRO A 73 10.82 -4.45 -9.06
C PRO A 73 9.44 -3.78 -8.95
N CYS A 74 8.42 -4.24 -9.68
CA CYS A 74 7.06 -3.73 -9.55
C CYS A 74 6.56 -3.84 -8.11
N MET A 75 6.68 -5.04 -7.51
CA MET A 75 6.22 -5.28 -6.14
C MET A 75 7.01 -4.49 -5.10
N THR A 76 8.30 -4.21 -5.36
CA THR A 76 9.16 -3.41 -4.47
C THR A 76 8.73 -1.95 -4.47
N GLU A 77 8.38 -1.41 -5.62
CA GLU A 77 7.98 0.00 -5.79
C GLU A 77 6.50 0.27 -5.48
N PHE A 78 5.62 -0.71 -5.58
CA PHE A 78 4.18 -0.58 -5.39
C PHE A 78 3.74 0.11 -4.07
N PRO A 79 4.40 -0.10 -2.91
CA PRO A 79 4.09 0.63 -1.68
C PRO A 79 4.19 2.15 -1.82
N ASN A 80 4.97 2.67 -2.77
CA ASN A 80 5.09 4.09 -3.02
C ASN A 80 3.83 4.65 -3.69
N LEU A 81 3.18 3.89 -4.59
CA LEU A 81 1.86 4.25 -5.13
C LEU A 81 0.81 4.35 -4.00
N VAL A 82 0.84 3.43 -3.04
CA VAL A 82 -0.04 3.46 -1.85
C VAL A 82 0.21 4.71 -1.02
N LYS A 83 1.48 5.09 -0.80
CA LYS A 83 1.84 6.33 -0.08
C LYS A 83 1.30 7.57 -0.79
N ILE A 84 1.46 7.65 -2.13
CA ILE A 84 0.93 8.77 -2.93
C ILE A 84 -0.59 8.84 -2.79
N HIS A 85 -1.30 7.71 -2.95
CA HIS A 85 -2.74 7.67 -2.76
C HIS A 85 -3.15 8.22 -1.40
N ASN A 86 -2.51 7.76 -0.33
CA ASN A 86 -2.86 8.19 1.03
C ASN A 86 -2.55 9.66 1.30
N ALA A 87 -1.48 10.20 0.72
CA ALA A 87 -1.05 11.58 0.93
C ALA A 87 -1.85 12.61 0.09
N HIS A 88 -2.37 12.20 -1.10
CA HIS A 88 -2.87 13.14 -2.11
C HIS A 88 -4.26 12.79 -2.66
N LYS A 89 -5.13 12.14 -1.89
CA LYS A 89 -6.49 11.67 -2.32
C LYS A 89 -7.34 12.73 -3.00
N GLU A 90 -7.18 13.99 -2.60
CA GLU A 90 -7.97 15.08 -3.15
C GLU A 90 -7.48 15.54 -4.54
N GLN A 91 -6.20 15.35 -4.83
CA GLN A 91 -5.54 15.87 -6.02
C GLN A 91 -5.12 14.79 -7.01
N ILE A 92 -4.88 13.56 -6.52
CA ILE A 92 -4.37 12.44 -7.30
C ILE A 92 -5.30 11.24 -7.19
N VAL A 93 -5.56 10.62 -8.33
CA VAL A 93 -6.23 9.32 -8.44
C VAL A 93 -5.20 8.28 -8.82
N CYS A 94 -5.06 7.24 -8.02
CA CYS A 94 -4.20 6.10 -8.31
C CYS A 94 -5.02 4.93 -8.88
N ILE A 95 -4.47 4.28 -9.89
CA ILE A 95 -5.01 3.09 -10.54
C ILE A 95 -3.89 2.07 -10.62
N SER A 96 -4.11 0.83 -10.18
CA SER A 96 -3.21 -0.28 -10.49
C SER A 96 -3.79 -1.13 -11.61
N PHE A 97 -2.97 -1.46 -12.59
CA PHE A 97 -3.34 -2.28 -13.73
C PHE A 97 -2.45 -3.52 -13.76
N ASN A 98 -2.99 -4.63 -13.25
CA ASN A 98 -2.25 -5.89 -13.14
C ASN A 98 -2.31 -6.68 -14.45
N VAL A 99 -1.16 -7.11 -14.96
CA VAL A 99 -0.99 -7.85 -16.21
C VAL A 99 -0.50 -9.29 -16.01
N ASP A 100 -0.94 -9.94 -14.93
CA ASP A 100 -0.57 -11.34 -14.65
C ASP A 100 -1.08 -12.35 -15.66
N TYR A 101 -2.12 -12.01 -16.43
CA TYR A 101 -2.71 -12.93 -17.41
C TYR A 101 -1.84 -13.06 -18.66
N VAL A 102 -1.19 -14.20 -18.81
CA VAL A 102 -0.21 -14.48 -19.88
C VAL A 102 -0.74 -15.43 -20.97
N GLY A 103 -2.05 -15.64 -21.05
CA GLY A 103 -2.65 -16.44 -22.15
C GLY A 103 -2.46 -17.95 -22.04
N ILE A 104 -2.07 -18.50 -20.90
CA ILE A 104 -1.93 -19.95 -20.72
C ILE A 104 -3.29 -20.63 -20.91
N LYS A 105 -3.34 -21.68 -21.72
CA LYS A 105 -4.56 -22.48 -21.97
C LYS A 105 -5.19 -22.93 -20.63
N ASN A 106 -6.49 -22.73 -20.51
CA ASN A 106 -7.30 -23.06 -19.32
C ASN A 106 -6.96 -22.23 -18.04
N LYS A 107 -6.18 -21.15 -18.16
CA LYS A 107 -5.87 -20.22 -17.07
C LYS A 107 -6.22 -18.81 -17.52
N GLY A 108 -7.51 -18.45 -17.47
CA GLY A 108 -7.97 -17.09 -17.75
C GLY A 108 -7.52 -16.09 -16.66
N ALA A 109 -7.86 -14.83 -16.83
CA ALA A 109 -7.45 -13.76 -15.89
C ALA A 109 -7.82 -14.09 -14.44
N ASP A 110 -9.00 -14.64 -14.18
CA ASP A 110 -9.45 -15.00 -12.83
C ASP A 110 -8.62 -16.11 -12.15
N TYR A 111 -7.85 -16.89 -12.90
CA TYR A 111 -6.88 -17.82 -12.31
C TYR A 111 -5.82 -17.08 -11.46
N TYR A 112 -5.48 -15.87 -11.84
CA TYR A 112 -4.46 -15.06 -11.19
C TYR A 112 -5.02 -14.20 -10.04
N ARG A 113 -6.34 -14.00 -9.99
CA ARG A 113 -7.03 -13.15 -9.02
C ARG A 113 -6.62 -13.38 -7.56
N PRO A 114 -6.57 -14.62 -7.02
CA PRO A 114 -6.29 -14.83 -5.60
C PRO A 114 -4.94 -14.25 -5.16
N ARG A 115 -3.88 -14.46 -5.96
CA ARG A 115 -2.54 -13.96 -5.60
C ARG A 115 -2.43 -12.45 -5.76
N VAL A 116 -3.15 -11.86 -6.75
CA VAL A 116 -3.21 -10.41 -6.93
C VAL A 116 -3.93 -9.76 -5.76
N GLU A 117 -5.09 -10.29 -5.35
CA GLU A 117 -5.84 -9.80 -4.19
C GLU A 117 -5.05 -9.93 -2.89
N GLU A 118 -4.33 -11.03 -2.70
CA GLU A 118 -3.46 -11.23 -1.53
C GLU A 118 -2.41 -10.12 -1.42
N PHE A 119 -1.72 -9.84 -2.53
CA PHE A 119 -0.73 -8.75 -2.58
C PHE A 119 -1.37 -7.38 -2.31
N LEU A 120 -2.46 -7.05 -3.00
CA LEU A 120 -3.16 -5.77 -2.81
C LEU A 120 -3.65 -5.56 -1.38
N LYS A 121 -4.14 -6.62 -0.73
CA LYS A 121 -4.54 -6.60 0.69
C LYS A 121 -3.35 -6.37 1.60
N LYS A 122 -2.24 -7.07 1.37
CA LYS A 122 -1.00 -6.89 2.12
C LYS A 122 -0.50 -5.45 2.04
N GLU A 123 -0.55 -4.84 0.87
CA GLU A 123 -0.09 -3.46 0.65
C GLU A 123 -1.15 -2.40 1.02
N ASN A 124 -2.38 -2.80 1.42
CA ASN A 124 -3.50 -1.88 1.70
C ASN A 124 -3.84 -0.96 0.52
N ALA A 125 -3.86 -1.50 -0.70
CA ALA A 125 -4.13 -0.78 -1.94
C ALA A 125 -5.61 -0.42 -2.09
N SER A 126 -6.10 0.56 -1.33
CA SER A 126 -7.52 0.97 -1.23
C SER A 126 -8.01 1.87 -2.37
N PHE A 127 -7.27 1.98 -3.45
CA PHE A 127 -7.64 2.68 -4.68
C PHE A 127 -8.19 1.72 -5.74
N THR A 128 -8.39 2.20 -6.96
CA THR A 128 -8.89 1.38 -8.07
C THR A 128 -7.83 0.37 -8.52
N ASN A 129 -8.18 -0.92 -8.44
CA ASN A 129 -7.32 -2.00 -8.92
C ASN A 129 -8.03 -2.76 -10.05
N ILE A 130 -7.32 -2.98 -11.16
CA ILE A 130 -7.82 -3.67 -12.35
C ILE A 130 -6.96 -4.91 -12.61
N LEU A 131 -7.61 -6.07 -12.69
CA LEU A 131 -7.02 -7.30 -13.21
C LEU A 131 -7.26 -7.33 -14.72
N CYS A 132 -6.20 -7.22 -15.49
CA CYS A 132 -6.30 -7.20 -16.95
C CYS A 132 -6.87 -8.52 -17.50
N THR A 133 -7.87 -8.41 -18.37
CA THR A 133 -8.47 -9.56 -19.07
C THR A 133 -7.90 -9.80 -20.47
N THR A 134 -7.01 -8.91 -20.93
CA THR A 134 -6.21 -9.07 -22.14
C THR A 134 -4.90 -9.76 -21.79
N GLU A 135 -4.41 -10.64 -22.64
CA GLU A 135 -3.12 -11.30 -22.48
C GLU A 135 -1.98 -10.25 -22.41
N SER A 136 -1.02 -10.43 -21.48
CA SER A 136 0.06 -9.47 -21.24
C SER A 136 0.83 -9.08 -22.50
N ASP A 137 1.15 -10.05 -23.37
CA ASP A 137 1.88 -9.79 -24.62
C ASP A 137 1.12 -8.81 -25.52
N LYS A 138 -0.21 -8.96 -25.60
CA LYS A 138 -1.07 -8.05 -26.37
C LYS A 138 -1.18 -6.67 -25.74
N VAL A 139 -1.12 -6.61 -24.40
CA VAL A 139 -1.07 -5.33 -23.66
C VAL A 139 0.24 -4.63 -23.95
N PHE A 140 1.36 -5.35 -23.89
CA PHE A 140 2.69 -4.79 -24.13
C PHE A 140 2.80 -4.28 -25.57
N GLU A 141 2.33 -5.05 -26.55
CA GLU A 141 2.27 -4.62 -27.95
C GLU A 141 1.41 -3.33 -28.11
N ALA A 142 0.21 -3.33 -27.54
CA ALA A 142 -0.72 -2.19 -27.68
C ALA A 142 -0.24 -0.91 -26.97
N LEU A 143 0.54 -1.03 -25.91
CA LEU A 143 1.10 0.08 -25.13
C LEU A 143 2.55 0.41 -25.50
N GLU A 144 3.12 -0.32 -26.47
CA GLU A 144 4.52 -0.17 -26.87
C GLU A 144 5.48 -0.27 -25.68
N LEU A 145 5.25 -1.29 -24.82
CA LEU A 145 6.09 -1.59 -23.67
C LEU A 145 7.02 -2.77 -23.95
N SER A 146 8.29 -2.63 -23.64
CA SER A 146 9.27 -3.72 -23.66
C SER A 146 9.25 -4.52 -22.37
N SER A 147 8.99 -3.87 -21.25
CA SER A 147 8.98 -4.48 -19.91
C SER A 147 8.04 -3.74 -18.95
N ILE A 148 7.95 -4.26 -17.72
CA ILE A 148 7.34 -3.63 -16.54
C ILE A 148 8.37 -3.61 -15.39
N PRO A 149 8.28 -2.66 -14.46
CA PRO A 149 7.17 -1.72 -14.21
C PRO A 149 7.04 -0.65 -15.29
N ALA A 150 5.82 -0.15 -15.49
CA ALA A 150 5.57 1.04 -16.29
C ALA A 150 4.51 1.92 -15.58
N VAL A 151 4.79 3.22 -15.46
CA VAL A 151 3.89 4.15 -14.79
C VAL A 151 3.50 5.28 -15.73
N TYR A 152 2.20 5.45 -15.91
CA TYR A 152 1.62 6.52 -16.73
C TYR A 152 1.07 7.60 -15.82
N VAL A 153 1.47 8.84 -16.04
CA VAL A 153 0.96 10.01 -15.31
C VAL A 153 0.18 10.89 -16.27
N TYR A 154 -1.09 11.08 -15.97
CA TYR A 154 -1.99 11.97 -16.73
C TYR A 154 -2.22 13.24 -15.93
N ASP A 155 -2.25 14.39 -16.64
CA ASP A 155 -2.56 15.69 -16.06
C ASP A 155 -4.05 15.84 -15.72
N ALA A 156 -4.43 16.97 -15.14
CA ALA A 156 -5.81 17.26 -14.76
C ALA A 156 -6.77 17.35 -15.96
N GLU A 157 -6.28 17.56 -17.17
CA GLU A 157 -7.04 17.55 -18.42
C GLU A 157 -7.26 16.12 -18.96
N GLY A 158 -6.59 15.11 -18.35
CA GLY A 158 -6.61 13.72 -18.76
C GLY A 158 -5.71 13.44 -19.95
N LYS A 159 -4.72 14.30 -20.20
CA LYS A 159 -3.68 14.12 -21.22
C LYS A 159 -2.48 13.42 -20.58
N LEU A 160 -1.86 12.49 -21.29
CA LEU A 160 -0.62 11.86 -20.83
C LEU A 160 0.48 12.94 -20.70
N ALA A 161 0.91 13.17 -19.46
CA ALA A 161 1.95 14.12 -19.13
C ALA A 161 3.33 13.47 -19.16
N GLN A 162 3.44 12.22 -18.66
CA GLN A 162 4.69 11.47 -18.65
C GLN A 162 4.41 9.96 -18.58
N ARG A 163 5.27 9.17 -19.22
CA ARG A 163 5.39 7.73 -19.06
C ARG A 163 6.77 7.42 -18.49
N PHE A 164 6.82 6.60 -17.47
CA PHE A 164 8.04 6.07 -16.87
C PHE A 164 8.11 4.58 -17.15
N ASP A 165 9.08 4.15 -17.90
CA ASP A 165 9.36 2.76 -18.26
C ASP A 165 10.83 2.61 -18.66
N ASP A 166 11.22 1.45 -19.13
CA ASP A 166 12.59 1.16 -19.56
C ASP A 166 13.07 1.98 -20.78
N SER A 167 12.15 2.61 -21.53
CA SER A 167 12.52 3.52 -22.61
C SER A 167 13.19 4.82 -22.15
N MET A 168 13.16 5.07 -20.83
CA MET A 168 13.85 6.21 -20.20
C MET A 168 15.31 5.93 -19.87
N LEU A 169 15.74 4.66 -19.98
CA LEU A 169 17.13 4.29 -19.75
C LEU A 169 17.99 4.77 -20.92
N ASP A 170 18.98 5.61 -20.65
CA ASP A 170 20.02 5.96 -21.60
C ASP A 170 20.92 4.73 -21.86
N ASP A 171 21.54 4.66 -23.04
CA ASP A 171 22.46 3.60 -23.40
C ASP A 171 23.62 3.52 -22.38
N GLY A 172 23.53 2.59 -21.43
CA GLY A 172 24.53 2.36 -20.39
C GLY A 172 24.06 2.60 -18.95
N GLU A 173 22.85 3.06 -18.73
CA GLU A 173 22.23 3.10 -17.39
C GLU A 173 21.63 1.75 -17.03
N GLU A 174 22.04 1.18 -15.88
CA GLU A 174 21.52 -0.09 -15.36
C GLU A 174 20.36 0.12 -14.37
N GLU A 175 20.09 1.34 -13.93
CA GLU A 175 19.06 1.63 -12.92
C GLU A 175 17.73 1.99 -13.55
N ALA A 176 16.72 1.13 -13.36
CA ALA A 176 15.33 1.44 -13.64
C ALA A 176 14.86 2.69 -12.86
N PHE A 177 13.85 3.39 -13.40
CA PHE A 177 13.21 4.49 -12.69
C PHE A 177 12.64 4.02 -11.33
N THR A 178 12.53 4.96 -10.39
CA THR A 178 11.91 4.74 -9.09
C THR A 178 10.89 5.81 -8.77
N TYR A 179 9.95 5.49 -7.87
CA TYR A 179 9.02 6.51 -7.38
C TYR A 179 9.74 7.66 -6.68
N GLU A 180 10.79 7.38 -5.92
CA GLU A 180 11.49 8.39 -5.13
C GLU A 180 12.31 9.36 -6.00
N LYS A 181 13.08 8.82 -6.95
CA LYS A 181 14.00 9.62 -7.77
C LYS A 181 13.29 10.36 -8.91
N ASP A 182 12.26 9.73 -9.51
CA ASP A 182 11.71 10.17 -10.79
C ASP A 182 10.25 10.62 -10.70
N ILE A 183 9.36 9.77 -10.15
CA ILE A 183 7.92 10.02 -10.17
C ILE A 183 7.54 11.10 -9.17
N ASN A 184 8.01 11.04 -7.92
CA ASN A 184 7.64 12.01 -6.89
C ASN A 184 8.07 13.45 -7.23
N PRO A 185 9.30 13.72 -7.74
CA PRO A 185 9.69 15.06 -8.19
C PRO A 185 8.82 15.56 -9.34
N PHE A 186 8.50 14.68 -10.31
CA PHE A 186 7.62 15.02 -11.43
C PHE A 186 6.21 15.40 -10.95
N LEU A 187 5.60 14.58 -10.08
CA LEU A 187 4.28 14.86 -9.51
C LEU A 187 4.25 16.17 -8.75
N LYS A 188 5.29 16.46 -7.97
CA LYS A 188 5.41 17.73 -7.25
C LYS A 188 5.38 18.92 -8.20
N SER A 189 6.10 18.86 -9.33
CA SER A 189 6.10 19.92 -10.34
C SER A 189 4.74 20.05 -11.03
N LEU A 190 4.11 18.90 -11.36
CA LEU A 190 2.81 18.87 -12.03
C LEU A 190 1.69 19.47 -11.15
N LEU A 191 1.66 19.11 -9.85
CA LEU A 191 0.68 19.64 -8.90
C LEU A 191 0.82 21.14 -8.63
N GLN A 192 2.01 21.72 -8.80
CA GLN A 192 2.23 23.16 -8.67
C GLN A 192 1.72 23.94 -9.89
N SER A 193 1.64 23.31 -11.05
CA SER A 193 1.16 23.94 -12.30
C SER A 193 -0.37 23.95 -12.41
N VAL A 194 -1.06 23.12 -11.61
CA VAL A 194 -2.53 23.06 -11.53
C VAL A 194 -3.00 24.04 -10.45
N LYS A 195 -3.00 25.34 -10.77
CA LYS A 195 -3.57 26.41 -9.92
C LYS A 195 -4.56 27.25 -10.70
#